data_71233453926505fba776dd9defb12ce9
#
_entry.id   71233453926505fba776dd9defb12ce9
#
_cell.length_a   1.000
_cell.length_b   1.000
_cell.length_c   1.000
_cell.angle_alpha   90.00
_cell.angle_beta   90.00
_cell.angle_gamma   90.00
#
_symmetry.space_group_name_H-M   'P 1'
#
loop_
_entity.id
_entity.type
_entity.pdbx_description
1 polymer ?
#
loop_
_entity_poly.entity_id
_entity_poly.type
_entity_poly.pdbx_seq_one_letter_code
_entity_poly.pdbx_strand_id
1 'polypeptide(L)'
;MSTIFNILDFGAVADDKTDCTAAIQAALDKAGECMGEVIVPPGIYRTGRLTMRSQTKLSGTAAWLFGGYGGSIFRLNTAETDCMIDISGAFGCQISGMNLEGCRLGENIHGVKLYWPQYNGGGREDTPTIDDCKIGHFTGDGVRLEHIWCFSVRHSMLCFNEGAGLYIDGWDGFIIDNWFSANKKGGILGGPVTASVTTTGNRVEWNRVGGFVIPSGNTMNITGNYFDRSGGPALKLGSPWGNMESVTITGNLINRSGKPGYGLDTEEENSHVLMENCTNVTFTGNTLRHGRDDGGQGTWSPDISMVVKNCDYCVFANNVMHHGAMKENIRWDGKGNCRFDGNLGEPVEGK
;
A
#
# COMPACT_ATOMS: atom_id res chain seq x y z
N MET A 1 30.38 -20.63 13.11
CA MET A 1 30.46 -19.75 11.92
C MET A 1 29.62 -18.53 12.20
N SER A 2 30.04 -17.35 11.72
CA SER A 2 29.20 -16.15 11.87
C SER A 2 27.95 -16.29 11.01
N THR A 3 26.82 -15.90 11.55
CA THR A 3 25.53 -15.78 10.81
C THR A 3 25.19 -14.33 10.50
N ILE A 4 26.10 -13.40 10.84
CA ILE A 4 25.95 -11.96 10.60
C ILE A 4 27.07 -11.51 9.65
N PHE A 5 26.71 -10.82 8.59
CA PHE A 5 27.60 -10.37 7.53
C PHE A 5 27.41 -8.87 7.30
N ASN A 6 28.49 -8.10 7.47
CA ASN A 6 28.48 -6.68 7.20
C ASN A 6 28.86 -6.43 5.74
N ILE A 7 28.08 -5.66 4.99
CA ILE A 7 28.38 -5.37 3.56
C ILE A 7 29.74 -4.72 3.36
N LEU A 8 30.26 -4.01 4.34
CA LEU A 8 31.61 -3.39 4.30
C LEU A 8 32.71 -4.44 4.20
N ASP A 9 32.53 -5.61 4.82
CA ASP A 9 33.50 -6.71 4.77
C ASP A 9 33.57 -7.36 3.39
N PHE A 10 32.58 -7.09 2.52
CA PHE A 10 32.50 -7.53 1.13
C PHE A 10 32.92 -6.43 0.14
N GLY A 11 33.33 -5.26 0.63
CA GLY A 11 33.85 -4.18 -0.18
C GLY A 11 32.82 -3.10 -0.57
N ALA A 12 31.64 -3.07 0.07
CA ALA A 12 30.71 -1.96 -0.13
C ALA A 12 31.27 -0.65 0.43
N VAL A 13 31.03 0.47 -0.24
CA VAL A 13 31.52 1.80 0.14
C VAL A 13 30.37 2.78 0.22
N ALA A 14 30.25 3.47 1.38
CA ALA A 14 29.16 4.40 1.67
C ALA A 14 29.44 5.83 1.15
N ASP A 15 29.82 5.98 -0.11
CA ASP A 15 30.27 7.26 -0.68
C ASP A 15 29.29 7.91 -1.68
N ASP A 16 28.13 7.30 -1.88
CA ASP A 16 27.11 7.73 -2.87
C ASP A 16 27.66 7.80 -4.32
N LYS A 17 28.68 7.01 -4.64
CA LYS A 17 29.34 7.01 -5.96
C LYS A 17 29.65 5.59 -6.44
N THR A 18 30.31 4.80 -5.58
CA THR A 18 30.77 3.47 -5.91
C THR A 18 29.57 2.53 -6.09
N ASP A 19 29.56 1.77 -7.19
CA ASP A 19 28.59 0.69 -7.38
C ASP A 19 28.90 -0.45 -6.41
N CYS A 20 28.01 -0.65 -5.46
CA CYS A 20 28.11 -1.67 -4.42
C CYS A 20 27.32 -2.95 -4.73
N THR A 21 26.71 -3.05 -5.92
CA THR A 21 25.80 -4.16 -6.28
C THR A 21 26.44 -5.53 -6.02
N ALA A 22 27.65 -5.76 -6.56
CA ALA A 22 28.33 -7.04 -6.41
C ALA A 22 28.73 -7.34 -4.96
N ALA A 23 29.18 -6.33 -4.22
CA ALA A 23 29.55 -6.48 -2.80
C ALA A 23 28.36 -6.83 -1.92
N ILE A 24 27.24 -6.12 -2.09
CA ILE A 24 26.00 -6.38 -1.34
C ILE A 24 25.45 -7.75 -1.72
N GLN A 25 25.43 -8.10 -3.01
CA GLN A 25 24.95 -9.41 -3.45
C GLN A 25 25.79 -10.55 -2.87
N ALA A 26 27.11 -10.40 -2.84
CA ALA A 26 27.99 -11.42 -2.24
C ALA A 26 27.70 -11.63 -0.72
N ALA A 27 27.37 -10.55 0.00
CA ALA A 27 26.96 -10.67 1.39
C ALA A 27 25.61 -11.40 1.53
N LEU A 28 24.63 -11.10 0.66
CA LEU A 28 23.33 -11.77 0.63
C LEU A 28 23.48 -13.27 0.28
N ASP A 29 24.31 -13.59 -0.70
CA ASP A 29 24.58 -14.97 -1.10
C ASP A 29 25.22 -15.76 0.04
N LYS A 30 26.17 -15.15 0.73
CA LYS A 30 26.81 -15.76 1.88
C LYS A 30 25.87 -15.98 3.06
N ALA A 31 25.00 -15.01 3.32
CA ALA A 31 23.95 -15.16 4.32
C ALA A 31 22.96 -16.29 3.96
N GLY A 32 22.65 -16.46 2.67
CA GLY A 32 21.80 -17.54 2.17
C GLY A 32 22.30 -18.95 2.48
N GLU A 33 23.62 -19.14 2.56
CA GLU A 33 24.22 -20.44 2.90
C GLU A 33 23.91 -20.90 4.34
N CYS A 34 23.57 -19.97 5.24
CA CYS A 34 23.40 -20.26 6.68
C CYS A 34 22.18 -19.61 7.32
N MET A 35 21.20 -19.15 6.51
CA MET A 35 20.02 -18.42 7.02
C MET A 35 20.39 -17.20 7.88
N GLY A 36 21.38 -16.45 7.40
CA GLY A 36 22.02 -15.38 8.16
C GLY A 36 21.39 -14.00 7.95
N GLU A 37 21.98 -13.03 8.63
CA GLU A 37 21.63 -11.61 8.56
C GLU A 37 22.74 -10.80 7.86
N VAL A 38 22.31 -9.94 6.92
CA VAL A 38 23.18 -8.95 6.29
C VAL A 38 22.94 -7.60 6.93
N ILE A 39 23.97 -7.01 7.52
CA ILE A 39 23.91 -5.69 8.16
C ILE A 39 24.39 -4.63 7.17
N VAL A 40 23.59 -3.57 7.04
CA VAL A 40 23.90 -2.36 6.28
C VAL A 40 24.14 -1.21 7.25
N PRO A 41 25.39 -0.79 7.50
CA PRO A 41 25.66 0.39 8.32
C PRO A 41 25.05 1.67 7.74
N PRO A 42 24.82 2.72 8.55
CA PRO A 42 24.38 4.02 8.05
C PRO A 42 25.31 4.56 6.97
N GLY A 43 24.74 5.06 5.88
CA GLY A 43 25.44 5.59 4.72
C GLY A 43 24.64 5.42 3.44
N ILE A 44 25.15 5.93 2.34
CA ILE A 44 24.51 5.84 1.02
C ILE A 44 25.30 4.92 0.13
N TYR A 45 24.67 3.82 -0.26
CA TYR A 45 25.25 2.79 -1.12
C TYR A 45 24.52 2.76 -2.46
N ARG A 46 25.25 3.01 -3.54
CA ARG A 46 24.72 2.88 -4.91
C ARG A 46 24.61 1.41 -5.26
N THR A 47 23.44 1.00 -5.75
CA THR A 47 23.21 -0.40 -6.12
C THR A 47 22.23 -0.54 -7.28
N GLY A 48 22.42 -1.56 -8.10
CA GLY A 48 21.44 -2.04 -9.05
C GLY A 48 20.50 -3.05 -8.42
N ARG A 49 20.11 -4.08 -9.20
CA ARG A 49 19.24 -5.16 -8.72
C ARG A 49 19.98 -6.08 -7.76
N LEU A 50 19.31 -6.35 -6.64
CA LEU A 50 19.73 -7.33 -5.64
C LEU A 50 18.68 -8.45 -5.57
N THR A 51 19.13 -9.67 -5.29
CA THR A 51 18.25 -10.82 -5.10
C THR A 51 18.39 -11.37 -3.68
N MET A 52 17.29 -11.39 -2.95
CA MET A 52 17.25 -11.97 -1.62
C MET A 52 17.37 -13.50 -1.66
N ARG A 53 17.75 -14.09 -0.53
CA ARG A 53 17.80 -15.54 -0.33
C ARG A 53 16.76 -15.97 0.68
N SER A 54 16.32 -17.23 0.59
CA SER A 54 15.35 -17.77 1.56
C SER A 54 15.90 -17.69 2.98
N GLN A 55 15.01 -17.34 3.92
CA GLN A 55 15.30 -17.28 5.35
C GLN A 55 16.48 -16.36 5.71
N THR A 56 16.77 -15.36 4.87
CA THR A 56 17.78 -14.33 5.15
C THR A 56 17.13 -13.02 5.57
N LYS A 57 17.87 -12.24 6.34
CA LYS A 57 17.47 -10.90 6.75
C LYS A 57 18.45 -9.86 6.20
N LEU A 58 17.92 -8.83 5.56
CA LEU A 58 18.63 -7.59 5.23
C LEU A 58 18.24 -6.54 6.27
N SER A 59 19.20 -6.01 7.00
CA SER A 59 18.97 -5.17 8.17
C SER A 59 19.79 -3.90 8.12
N GLY A 60 19.13 -2.77 8.35
CA GLY A 60 19.77 -1.46 8.43
C GLY A 60 19.23 -0.63 9.59
N THR A 61 19.45 0.68 9.51
CA THR A 61 18.90 1.69 10.42
C THR A 61 18.12 2.68 9.58
N ALA A 62 16.80 2.62 9.60
CA ALA A 62 15.96 3.56 8.89
C ALA A 62 15.78 4.87 9.65
N ALA A 63 15.58 5.94 8.92
CA ALA A 63 15.08 7.20 9.45
C ALA A 63 13.88 7.67 8.62
N TRP A 64 12.74 7.81 9.27
CA TRP A 64 11.50 8.23 8.64
C TRP A 64 11.46 9.75 8.45
N LEU A 65 12.19 10.24 7.48
CA LEU A 65 12.12 11.64 7.07
C LEU A 65 11.20 11.76 5.87
N PHE A 66 10.07 12.45 6.00
CA PHE A 66 9.13 12.59 4.89
C PHE A 66 9.80 13.19 3.65
N GLY A 67 10.50 14.31 3.79
CA GLY A 67 11.18 15.02 2.71
C GLY A 67 12.63 14.56 2.45
N GLY A 68 13.10 13.44 3.01
CA GLY A 68 14.51 13.03 2.86
C GLY A 68 14.74 11.57 3.23
N TYR A 69 16.01 11.20 3.30
CA TYR A 69 16.47 9.87 3.70
C TYR A 69 17.56 10.00 4.75
N GLY A 70 17.63 9.03 5.65
CA GLY A 70 18.68 8.96 6.67
C GLY A 70 18.96 7.51 7.07
N GLY A 71 20.07 7.27 7.77
CA GLY A 71 20.47 5.93 8.14
C GLY A 71 21.03 5.10 6.99
N SER A 72 20.60 3.86 6.84
CA SER A 72 21.07 2.91 5.83
C SER A 72 20.27 3.08 4.54
N ILE A 73 20.92 3.58 3.49
CA ILE A 73 20.26 3.98 2.24
C ILE A 73 20.83 3.16 1.08
N PHE A 74 19.96 2.41 0.40
CA PHE A 74 20.25 1.92 -0.95
C PHE A 74 19.67 2.90 -1.96
N ARG A 75 20.50 3.35 -2.88
CA ARG A 75 20.15 4.29 -3.92
C ARG A 75 20.34 3.64 -5.28
N LEU A 76 19.26 3.55 -6.06
CA LEU A 76 19.30 2.92 -7.39
C LEU A 76 20.31 3.65 -8.30
N ASN A 77 21.12 2.89 -9.03
CA ASN A 77 22.17 3.41 -9.90
C ASN A 77 21.99 3.04 -11.39
N THR A 78 20.94 2.31 -11.73
CA THR A 78 20.67 1.88 -13.11
C THR A 78 19.22 2.09 -13.50
N ALA A 79 18.99 2.38 -14.78
CA ALA A 79 17.66 2.41 -15.39
C ALA A 79 17.29 1.08 -16.06
N GLU A 80 18.21 0.12 -16.10
CA GLU A 80 18.08 -1.15 -16.82
C GLU A 80 17.77 -2.31 -15.86
N THR A 81 16.69 -2.17 -15.11
CA THR A 81 16.20 -3.19 -14.19
C THR A 81 14.68 -3.05 -14.03
N ASP A 82 14.03 -4.06 -13.50
CA ASP A 82 12.62 -4.04 -13.16
C ASP A 82 12.36 -3.80 -11.67
N CYS A 83 13.39 -3.97 -10.83
CA CYS A 83 13.29 -3.68 -9.39
C CYS A 83 14.68 -3.46 -8.77
N MET A 84 14.70 -2.88 -7.57
CA MET A 84 15.92 -2.77 -6.76
C MET A 84 16.16 -4.05 -5.95
N ILE A 85 15.14 -4.60 -5.30
CA ILE A 85 15.25 -5.84 -4.54
C ILE A 85 14.23 -6.85 -5.04
N ASP A 86 14.75 -7.95 -5.58
CA ASP A 86 13.95 -9.11 -5.99
C ASP A 86 13.87 -10.12 -4.84
N ILE A 87 12.66 -10.42 -4.43
CA ILE A 87 12.36 -11.42 -3.39
C ILE A 87 11.66 -12.66 -3.94
N SER A 88 11.61 -12.81 -5.28
CA SER A 88 10.98 -13.98 -5.92
C SER A 88 11.74 -15.25 -5.54
N GLY A 89 11.04 -16.21 -4.95
CA GLY A 89 11.63 -17.47 -4.45
C GLY A 89 12.47 -17.35 -3.17
N ALA A 90 12.51 -16.19 -2.54
CA ALA A 90 13.20 -15.97 -1.27
C ALA A 90 12.23 -16.19 -0.08
N PHE A 91 11.84 -17.43 0.15
CA PHE A 91 10.88 -17.83 1.19
C PHE A 91 11.33 -17.40 2.59
N GLY A 92 10.44 -16.71 3.33
CA GLY A 92 10.72 -16.26 4.69
C GLY A 92 11.82 -15.22 4.79
N CYS A 93 12.12 -14.49 3.72
CA CYS A 93 13.10 -13.41 3.76
C CYS A 93 12.54 -12.19 4.51
N GLN A 94 13.45 -11.38 5.06
CA GLN A 94 13.09 -10.17 5.78
C GLN A 94 13.92 -8.98 5.28
N ILE A 95 13.28 -7.83 5.11
CA ILE A 95 13.91 -6.54 4.85
C ILE A 95 13.48 -5.60 5.98
N SER A 96 14.40 -5.10 6.77
CA SER A 96 14.10 -4.31 7.95
C SER A 96 15.04 -3.12 8.10
N GLY A 97 14.50 -1.97 8.49
CA GLY A 97 15.30 -0.78 8.78
C GLY A 97 16.01 -0.17 7.57
N MET A 98 15.51 -0.35 6.36
CA MET A 98 16.16 0.10 5.14
C MET A 98 15.46 1.30 4.51
N ASN A 99 16.26 2.21 3.95
CA ASN A 99 15.77 3.21 3.03
C ASN A 99 16.12 2.81 1.59
N LEU A 100 15.11 2.67 0.76
CA LEU A 100 15.23 2.33 -0.66
C LEU A 100 14.82 3.54 -1.50
N GLU A 101 15.76 4.13 -2.23
CA GLU A 101 15.54 5.31 -3.06
C GLU A 101 15.69 4.99 -4.55
N GLY A 102 14.60 5.08 -5.31
CA GLY A 102 14.54 4.77 -6.74
C GLY A 102 15.13 5.85 -7.65
N CYS A 103 15.41 7.05 -7.13
CA CYS A 103 15.95 8.20 -7.89
C CYS A 103 15.13 8.60 -9.13
N ARG A 104 13.92 8.08 -9.30
CA ARG A 104 13.08 8.24 -10.51
C ARG A 104 13.78 7.77 -11.79
N LEU A 105 14.67 6.79 -11.69
CA LEU A 105 15.39 6.20 -12.82
C LEU A 105 14.50 5.25 -13.61
N GLY A 106 14.74 5.15 -14.89
CA GLY A 106 14.11 4.19 -15.80
C GLY A 106 12.58 4.29 -15.85
N GLU A 107 11.96 3.22 -16.28
CA GLU A 107 10.51 3.09 -16.40
C GLU A 107 10.03 1.82 -15.68
N ASN A 108 8.94 1.96 -14.91
CA ASN A 108 8.29 0.86 -14.20
C ASN A 108 9.24 0.01 -13.32
N ILE A 109 10.21 0.66 -12.67
CA ILE A 109 11.15 0.02 -11.75
C ILE A 109 10.54 0.04 -10.34
N HIS A 110 10.42 -1.12 -9.73
CA HIS A 110 9.84 -1.30 -8.39
C HIS A 110 10.91 -1.27 -7.28
N GLY A 111 10.53 -0.86 -6.08
CA GLY A 111 11.45 -0.91 -4.94
C GLY A 111 11.75 -2.33 -4.50
N VAL A 112 10.72 -3.06 -4.10
CA VAL A 112 10.77 -4.49 -3.79
C VAL A 112 9.78 -5.22 -4.69
N LYS A 113 10.20 -6.33 -5.29
CA LYS A 113 9.36 -7.10 -6.19
C LYS A 113 9.37 -8.59 -5.85
N LEU A 114 8.18 -9.17 -5.79
CA LEU A 114 7.96 -10.61 -5.90
C LEU A 114 7.10 -10.86 -7.13
N TYR A 115 7.55 -11.78 -7.96
CA TYR A 115 6.80 -12.20 -9.13
C TYR A 115 6.87 -13.71 -9.32
N TRP A 116 5.70 -14.33 -9.41
CA TRP A 116 5.56 -15.67 -9.92
C TRP A 116 4.82 -15.63 -11.26
N PRO A 117 5.22 -16.42 -12.26
CA PRO A 117 4.48 -16.50 -13.54
C PRO A 117 3.04 -17.00 -13.37
N GLN A 118 2.79 -17.76 -12.32
CA GLN A 118 1.49 -18.28 -11.91
C GLN A 118 1.50 -18.48 -10.40
N TYR A 119 0.33 -18.55 -9.78
CA TYR A 119 0.23 -18.93 -8.37
C TYR A 119 0.93 -20.26 -8.11
N ASN A 120 1.67 -20.36 -7.03
CA ASN A 120 2.49 -21.52 -6.71
C ASN A 120 1.67 -22.78 -6.34
N GLY A 121 0.33 -22.67 -6.35
CA GLY A 121 -0.59 -23.77 -6.10
C GLY A 121 -0.57 -24.32 -4.67
N GLY A 122 -0.08 -23.53 -3.70
CA GLY A 122 -0.01 -23.96 -2.30
C GLY A 122 1.19 -24.85 -2.00
N GLY A 123 2.22 -24.81 -2.83
CA GLY A 123 3.42 -25.62 -2.62
C GLY A 123 4.26 -25.16 -1.43
N ARG A 124 4.32 -23.85 -1.17
CA ARG A 124 5.03 -23.24 -0.04
C ARG A 124 4.67 -21.78 0.10
N GLU A 125 4.47 -21.33 1.34
CA GLU A 125 4.23 -19.92 1.66
C GLU A 125 5.48 -19.08 1.40
N ASP A 126 5.30 -17.90 0.78
CA ASP A 126 6.40 -16.96 0.52
C ASP A 126 6.87 -16.29 1.80
N THR A 127 5.95 -15.87 2.63
CA THR A 127 6.15 -15.25 3.96
C THR A 127 7.23 -14.16 4.06
N PRO A 128 7.41 -13.26 3.06
CA PRO A 128 8.33 -12.16 3.22
C PRO A 128 7.82 -11.17 4.27
N THR A 129 8.77 -10.55 4.96
CA THR A 129 8.48 -9.44 5.88
C THR A 129 9.23 -8.19 5.44
N ILE A 130 8.50 -7.07 5.27
CA ILE A 130 9.04 -5.74 5.03
C ILE A 130 8.66 -4.90 6.25
N ASP A 131 9.64 -4.46 7.03
CA ASP A 131 9.43 -3.85 8.34
C ASP A 131 10.35 -2.65 8.55
N ASP A 132 9.82 -1.56 9.10
CA ASP A 132 10.59 -0.34 9.41
C ASP A 132 11.39 0.22 8.22
N CYS A 133 10.81 0.18 7.02
CA CYS A 133 11.47 0.64 5.81
C CYS A 133 10.89 1.97 5.30
N LYS A 134 11.71 2.74 4.59
CA LYS A 134 11.22 3.80 3.72
C LYS A 134 11.52 3.44 2.27
N ILE A 135 10.48 3.41 1.42
CA ILE A 135 10.58 2.97 0.02
C ILE A 135 9.94 4.03 -0.87
N GLY A 136 10.74 4.71 -1.68
CA GLY A 136 10.21 5.82 -2.45
C GLY A 136 11.00 6.22 -3.68
N HIS A 137 10.38 7.12 -4.46
CA HIS A 137 10.90 7.66 -5.71
C HIS A 137 11.20 6.61 -6.79
N PHE A 138 10.48 5.48 -6.78
CA PHE A 138 10.50 4.49 -7.85
C PHE A 138 9.55 4.88 -8.98
N THR A 139 9.90 4.50 -10.22
CA THR A 139 9.05 4.72 -11.40
C THR A 139 7.94 3.66 -11.54
N GLY A 140 8.07 2.56 -10.83
CA GLY A 140 7.01 1.57 -10.59
C GLY A 140 6.40 1.72 -9.20
N ASP A 141 5.99 0.60 -8.60
CA ASP A 141 5.43 0.55 -7.26
C ASP A 141 6.55 0.55 -6.20
N GLY A 142 6.26 1.03 -5.01
CA GLY A 142 7.20 0.90 -3.89
C GLY A 142 7.46 -0.57 -3.57
N VAL A 143 6.40 -1.33 -3.36
CA VAL A 143 6.41 -2.79 -3.20
C VAL A 143 5.40 -3.39 -4.16
N ARG A 144 5.82 -4.42 -4.90
CA ARG A 144 4.98 -5.17 -5.84
C ARG A 144 5.03 -6.66 -5.55
N LEU A 145 3.88 -7.22 -5.17
CA LEU A 145 3.74 -8.64 -4.82
C LEU A 145 2.74 -9.29 -5.77
N GLU A 146 3.22 -10.06 -6.75
CA GLU A 146 2.41 -10.74 -7.75
C GLU A 146 2.40 -12.25 -7.52
N HIS A 147 1.19 -12.80 -7.41
CA HIS A 147 0.92 -14.19 -7.09
C HIS A 147 1.50 -14.61 -5.72
N ILE A 148 1.50 -13.68 -4.78
CA ILE A 148 2.02 -13.86 -3.42
C ILE A 148 1.11 -14.78 -2.58
N TRP A 149 1.72 -15.60 -1.73
CA TRP A 149 1.04 -16.31 -0.66
C TRP A 149 1.72 -16.04 0.69
N CYS A 150 0.98 -15.48 1.64
CA CYS A 150 1.44 -15.01 2.94
C CYS A 150 2.49 -13.89 2.87
N PHE A 151 2.20 -12.75 3.43
CA PHE A 151 3.15 -11.63 3.51
C PHE A 151 2.86 -10.70 4.68
N SER A 152 3.87 -9.92 5.06
CA SER A 152 3.72 -8.85 6.04
C SER A 152 4.45 -7.59 5.60
N VAL A 153 3.71 -6.46 5.49
CA VAL A 153 4.27 -5.12 5.28
C VAL A 153 3.81 -4.26 6.44
N ARG A 154 4.76 -3.79 7.24
CA ARG A 154 4.44 -3.05 8.46
C ARG A 154 5.45 -1.98 8.80
N HIS A 155 5.05 -1.03 9.66
CA HIS A 155 5.89 0.07 10.15
C HIS A 155 6.74 0.71 9.04
N SER A 156 6.18 0.88 7.84
CA SER A 156 6.96 1.32 6.69
C SER A 156 6.34 2.53 6.01
N MET A 157 7.18 3.40 5.47
CA MET A 157 6.76 4.56 4.67
C MET A 157 6.98 4.28 3.18
N LEU A 158 5.87 4.09 2.45
CA LEU A 158 5.89 3.86 1.01
C LEU A 158 5.36 5.12 0.31
N CYS A 159 6.26 5.92 -0.27
CA CYS A 159 5.87 7.27 -0.69
C CYS A 159 6.58 7.75 -1.95
N PHE A 160 5.93 8.70 -2.66
CA PHE A 160 6.46 9.36 -3.86
C PHE A 160 6.78 8.43 -5.03
N ASN A 161 6.16 7.25 -5.11
CA ASN A 161 6.33 6.34 -6.23
C ASN A 161 5.41 6.75 -7.39
N GLU A 162 5.86 6.52 -8.63
CA GLU A 162 5.05 6.76 -9.83
C GLU A 162 3.93 5.72 -9.99
N GLY A 163 4.12 4.54 -9.41
CA GLY A 163 3.12 3.49 -9.23
C GLY A 163 2.32 3.65 -7.94
N ALA A 164 1.94 2.53 -7.36
CA ALA A 164 1.35 2.43 -6.03
C ALA A 164 2.41 2.44 -4.92
N GLY A 165 2.00 2.72 -3.69
CA GLY A 165 2.83 2.42 -2.53
C GLY A 165 3.04 0.91 -2.41
N LEU A 166 1.94 0.16 -2.41
CA LEU A 166 1.92 -1.30 -2.38
C LEU A 166 0.93 -1.84 -3.45
N TYR A 167 1.39 -2.75 -4.28
CA TYR A 167 0.55 -3.56 -5.17
C TYR A 167 0.53 -5.01 -4.69
N ILE A 168 -0.67 -5.61 -4.64
CA ILE A 168 -0.87 -6.97 -4.16
C ILE A 168 -1.73 -7.74 -5.15
N ASP A 169 -1.28 -8.92 -5.54
CA ASP A 169 -2.07 -9.92 -6.23
C ASP A 169 -1.80 -11.28 -5.56
N GLY A 170 -2.70 -11.70 -4.69
CA GLY A 170 -2.52 -12.90 -3.86
C GLY A 170 -3.28 -12.83 -2.54
N TRP A 171 -2.87 -13.59 -1.53
CA TRP A 171 -3.63 -13.76 -0.30
C TRP A 171 -2.79 -13.95 0.97
N ASP A 172 -3.50 -13.93 2.12
CA ASP A 172 -2.99 -14.14 3.47
C ASP A 172 -1.97 -13.07 3.89
N GLY A 173 -2.38 -11.79 3.83
CA GLY A 173 -1.50 -10.66 4.06
C GLY A 173 -1.82 -9.82 5.29
N PHE A 174 -0.76 -9.24 5.86
CA PHE A 174 -0.82 -8.23 6.90
C PHE A 174 -0.22 -6.90 6.41
N ILE A 175 -1.01 -5.83 6.49
CA ILE A 175 -0.62 -4.46 6.16
C ILE A 175 -0.90 -3.59 7.39
N ILE A 176 0.11 -3.35 8.19
CA ILE A 176 -0.08 -2.83 9.56
C ILE A 176 0.83 -1.63 9.82
N ASP A 177 0.26 -0.53 10.36
CA ASP A 177 0.98 0.67 10.80
C ASP A 177 1.91 1.29 9.76
N ASN A 178 1.50 1.31 8.50
CA ASN A 178 2.28 1.91 7.43
C ASN A 178 1.80 3.32 7.09
N TRP A 179 2.67 4.07 6.43
CA TRP A 179 2.35 5.35 5.81
C TRP A 179 2.48 5.27 4.29
N PHE A 180 1.34 5.26 3.59
CA PHE A 180 1.27 5.29 2.13
C PHE A 180 0.95 6.72 1.68
N SER A 181 1.91 7.42 1.08
CA SER A 181 1.71 8.85 0.79
C SER A 181 2.27 9.28 -0.56
N ALA A 182 1.52 10.15 -1.23
CA ALA A 182 1.96 10.83 -2.45
C ALA A 182 2.40 9.90 -3.60
N ASN A 183 1.80 8.70 -3.69
CA ASN A 183 2.02 7.81 -4.82
C ASN A 183 1.10 8.22 -5.98
N LYS A 184 1.59 8.15 -7.23
CA LYS A 184 0.81 8.61 -8.40
C LYS A 184 -0.33 7.68 -8.80
N LYS A 185 -0.31 6.42 -8.32
CA LYS A 185 -1.47 5.53 -8.37
C LYS A 185 -2.12 5.44 -7.00
N GLY A 186 -2.46 4.29 -6.52
CA GLY A 186 -3.06 4.11 -5.21
C GLY A 186 -2.05 4.08 -4.06
N GLY A 187 -2.52 4.26 -2.84
CA GLY A 187 -1.73 3.89 -1.66
C GLY A 187 -1.50 2.39 -1.65
N ILE A 188 -2.61 1.63 -1.70
CA ILE A 188 -2.64 0.17 -1.83
C ILE A 188 -3.53 -0.19 -3.02
N LEU A 189 -3.00 -0.95 -3.96
CA LEU A 189 -3.75 -1.48 -5.11
C LEU A 189 -3.81 -2.99 -5.06
N GLY A 190 -5.00 -3.55 -5.28
CA GLY A 190 -5.19 -5.00 -5.48
C GLY A 190 -5.14 -5.39 -6.95
N GLY A 191 -4.61 -6.57 -7.21
CA GLY A 191 -4.73 -7.28 -8.48
C GLY A 191 -6.07 -8.02 -8.60
N PRO A 192 -6.23 -8.87 -9.61
CA PRO A 192 -7.47 -9.62 -9.84
C PRO A 192 -7.80 -10.63 -8.74
N VAL A 193 -6.81 -11.09 -7.98
CA VAL A 193 -7.01 -12.00 -6.85
C VAL A 193 -6.35 -11.41 -5.61
N THR A 194 -7.15 -10.79 -4.75
CA THR A 194 -6.66 -10.21 -3.49
C THR A 194 -7.57 -10.69 -2.37
N ALA A 195 -7.06 -11.57 -1.49
CA ALA A 195 -7.89 -12.23 -0.49
C ALA A 195 -7.21 -12.35 0.88
N SER A 196 -8.01 -12.54 1.93
CA SER A 196 -7.53 -12.82 3.29
C SER A 196 -6.51 -11.78 3.78
N VAL A 197 -6.80 -10.48 3.56
CA VAL A 197 -5.89 -9.38 3.91
C VAL A 197 -6.42 -8.61 5.10
N THR A 198 -5.58 -8.46 6.12
CA THR A 198 -5.82 -7.57 7.26
C THR A 198 -5.06 -6.26 7.08
N THR A 199 -5.80 -5.14 7.06
CA THR A 199 -5.26 -3.79 6.89
C THR A 199 -5.64 -2.95 8.11
N THR A 200 -4.67 -2.63 8.95
CA THR A 200 -4.92 -1.99 10.25
C THR A 200 -3.92 -0.90 10.59
N GLY A 201 -4.41 0.22 11.14
CA GLY A 201 -3.56 1.29 11.68
C GLY A 201 -2.78 2.11 10.64
N ASN A 202 -3.07 1.95 9.37
CA ASN A 202 -2.31 2.63 8.33
C ASN A 202 -2.78 4.07 8.14
N ARG A 203 -1.83 4.94 7.79
CA ARG A 203 -2.07 6.28 7.26
C ARG A 203 -1.93 6.26 5.74
N VAL A 204 -3.02 6.58 5.02
CA VAL A 204 -3.09 6.51 3.56
C VAL A 204 -3.54 7.87 3.03
N GLU A 205 -2.62 8.63 2.43
CA GLU A 205 -2.91 10.01 2.09
C GLU A 205 -2.22 10.50 0.82
N TRP A 206 -2.82 11.50 0.17
CA TRP A 206 -2.25 12.17 -1.01
C TRP A 206 -1.98 11.24 -2.21
N ASN A 207 -2.54 10.04 -2.23
CA ASN A 207 -2.39 9.12 -3.36
C ASN A 207 -3.36 9.52 -4.48
N ARG A 208 -2.87 9.55 -5.71
CA ARG A 208 -3.61 10.22 -6.79
C ARG A 208 -4.89 9.48 -7.19
N VAL A 209 -4.84 8.17 -7.40
CA VAL A 209 -5.98 7.39 -7.91
C VAL A 209 -6.94 6.96 -6.79
N GLY A 210 -6.43 6.76 -5.58
CA GLY A 210 -7.25 6.37 -4.43
C GLY A 210 -6.39 5.90 -3.27
N GLY A 211 -7.05 5.65 -2.13
CA GLY A 211 -6.38 5.12 -0.95
C GLY A 211 -6.14 3.63 -1.06
N PHE A 212 -7.19 2.85 -0.86
CA PHE A 212 -7.22 1.39 -0.96
C PHE A 212 -8.17 1.00 -2.08
N VAL A 213 -7.63 0.50 -3.17
CA VAL A 213 -8.35 0.22 -4.42
C VAL A 213 -8.20 -1.25 -4.77
N ILE A 214 -9.25 -2.03 -4.55
CA ILE A 214 -9.28 -3.47 -4.81
C ILE A 214 -10.44 -3.79 -5.77
N PRO A 215 -10.15 -4.07 -7.04
CA PRO A 215 -11.18 -4.28 -8.05
C PRO A 215 -11.91 -5.62 -7.93
N SER A 216 -11.30 -6.59 -7.27
CA SER A 216 -11.85 -7.92 -7.02
C SER A 216 -11.14 -8.57 -5.85
N GLY A 217 -11.87 -9.33 -5.01
CA GLY A 217 -11.27 -10.03 -3.90
C GLY A 217 -12.26 -10.51 -2.86
N ASN A 218 -11.74 -11.08 -1.77
CA ASN A 218 -12.60 -11.55 -0.68
C ASN A 218 -11.89 -11.61 0.66
N THR A 219 -12.67 -11.80 1.72
CA THR A 219 -12.20 -12.11 3.09
C THR A 219 -11.21 -11.06 3.60
N MET A 220 -11.64 -9.78 3.65
CA MET A 220 -10.78 -8.68 4.08
C MET A 220 -11.25 -8.05 5.39
N ASN A 221 -10.27 -7.62 6.17
CA ASN A 221 -10.48 -6.81 7.36
C ASN A 221 -9.77 -5.45 7.22
N ILE A 222 -10.54 -4.35 7.20
CA ILE A 222 -10.06 -2.97 7.04
C ILE A 222 -10.44 -2.19 8.28
N THR A 223 -9.53 -2.05 9.23
CA THR A 223 -9.86 -1.57 10.58
C THR A 223 -8.91 -0.49 11.08
N GLY A 224 -9.45 0.61 11.60
CA GLY A 224 -8.66 1.62 12.31
C GLY A 224 -7.66 2.38 11.44
N ASN A 225 -7.89 2.49 10.14
CA ASN A 225 -7.01 3.24 9.24
C ASN A 225 -7.43 4.71 9.16
N TYR A 226 -6.46 5.56 8.85
CA TYR A 226 -6.66 6.97 8.55
C TYR A 226 -6.43 7.24 7.07
N PHE A 227 -7.47 7.71 6.36
CA PHE A 227 -7.41 8.10 4.96
C PHE A 227 -7.55 9.62 4.83
N ASP A 228 -6.71 10.25 3.99
CA ASP A 228 -6.79 11.70 3.77
C ASP A 228 -6.33 12.12 2.38
N ARG A 229 -7.06 13.05 1.76
CA ARG A 229 -6.68 13.77 0.53
C ARG A 229 -6.22 12.89 -0.63
N SER A 230 -6.71 11.67 -0.78
CA SER A 230 -6.50 10.93 -2.02
C SER A 230 -7.37 11.50 -3.14
N GLY A 231 -6.87 11.50 -4.36
CA GLY A 231 -7.59 12.05 -5.51
C GLY A 231 -8.84 11.26 -5.85
N GLY A 232 -8.75 9.94 -5.92
CA GLY A 232 -9.90 9.05 -5.96
C GLY A 232 -10.40 8.67 -4.57
N PRO A 233 -11.40 7.76 -4.48
CA PRO A 233 -11.95 7.32 -3.21
C PRO A 233 -10.89 6.81 -2.23
N ALA A 234 -11.12 7.05 -0.93
CA ALA A 234 -10.32 6.43 0.12
C ALA A 234 -10.41 4.91 0.05
N LEU A 235 -11.62 4.40 -0.15
CA LEU A 235 -11.91 2.99 -0.37
C LEU A 235 -12.68 2.82 -1.69
N LYS A 236 -12.09 2.10 -2.63
CA LYS A 236 -12.74 1.68 -3.87
C LYS A 236 -12.68 0.16 -3.94
N LEU A 237 -13.82 -0.48 -3.68
CA LEU A 237 -13.94 -1.92 -3.53
C LEU A 237 -14.89 -2.49 -4.56
N GLY A 238 -14.43 -3.53 -5.27
CA GLY A 238 -15.14 -4.09 -6.41
C GLY A 238 -15.01 -3.22 -7.68
N SER A 239 -15.60 -3.68 -8.74
CA SER A 239 -15.58 -3.00 -10.04
C SER A 239 -16.69 -3.55 -10.94
N PRO A 240 -17.00 -2.95 -12.10
CA PRO A 240 -17.93 -3.53 -13.07
C PRO A 240 -17.56 -4.94 -13.54
N TRP A 241 -16.30 -5.33 -13.40
CA TRP A 241 -15.74 -6.59 -13.91
C TRP A 241 -15.28 -7.54 -12.81
N GLY A 242 -15.30 -7.13 -11.56
CA GLY A 242 -14.86 -7.92 -10.43
C GLY A 242 -15.74 -7.69 -9.21
N ASN A 243 -15.83 -8.68 -8.36
CA ASN A 243 -16.63 -8.65 -7.15
C ASN A 243 -15.78 -8.67 -5.88
N MET A 244 -16.32 -8.09 -4.83
CA MET A 244 -15.77 -8.17 -3.48
C MET A 244 -16.72 -8.96 -2.59
N GLU A 245 -16.18 -9.85 -1.78
CA GLU A 245 -16.98 -10.68 -0.90
C GLU A 245 -16.39 -10.79 0.51
N SER A 246 -17.27 -10.79 1.52
CA SER A 246 -16.90 -11.06 2.92
C SER A 246 -15.89 -10.04 3.46
N VAL A 247 -16.24 -8.75 3.48
CA VAL A 247 -15.38 -7.66 3.93
C VAL A 247 -15.92 -6.98 5.18
N THR A 248 -15.07 -6.83 6.17
CA THR A 248 -15.37 -6.03 7.37
C THR A 248 -14.59 -4.72 7.33
N ILE A 249 -15.30 -3.57 7.47
CA ILE A 249 -14.73 -2.22 7.43
C ILE A 249 -15.21 -1.48 8.66
N THR A 250 -14.33 -1.25 9.63
CA THR A 250 -14.75 -0.68 10.91
C THR A 250 -13.73 0.26 11.54
N GLY A 251 -14.20 1.32 12.20
CA GLY A 251 -13.37 2.22 12.98
C GLY A 251 -12.37 3.05 12.15
N ASN A 252 -12.58 3.20 10.85
CA ASN A 252 -11.71 4.01 10.01
C ASN A 252 -12.12 5.49 10.07
N LEU A 253 -11.13 6.38 10.01
CA LEU A 253 -11.33 7.80 9.76
C LEU A 253 -11.03 8.11 8.29
N ILE A 254 -12.05 8.52 7.55
CA ILE A 254 -11.98 8.81 6.13
C ILE A 254 -12.21 10.31 5.92
N ASN A 255 -11.23 10.99 5.39
CA ASN A 255 -11.20 12.42 5.30
C ASN A 255 -10.79 12.89 3.89
N ARG A 256 -11.47 13.89 3.33
CA ARG A 256 -11.08 14.64 2.12
C ARG A 256 -10.54 13.79 0.95
N SER A 257 -11.11 12.65 0.68
CA SER A 257 -10.70 11.78 -0.45
C SER A 257 -11.80 11.73 -1.52
N GLY A 258 -11.43 11.43 -2.77
CA GLY A 258 -12.39 11.31 -3.86
C GLY A 258 -12.75 12.64 -4.51
N LYS A 259 -11.81 13.59 -4.63
CA LYS A 259 -12.05 14.89 -5.27
C LYS A 259 -11.60 14.87 -6.72
N PRO A 260 -12.52 15.14 -7.68
CA PRO A 260 -12.20 15.30 -9.10
C PRO A 260 -11.13 16.37 -9.35
N GLY A 261 -10.39 16.24 -10.45
CA GLY A 261 -9.33 17.15 -10.83
C GLY A 261 -7.99 16.83 -10.19
N TYR A 262 -7.97 16.10 -9.09
CA TYR A 262 -6.73 15.57 -8.51
C TYR A 262 -6.47 14.11 -8.88
N GLY A 263 -7.53 13.32 -8.99
CA GLY A 263 -7.51 11.89 -9.35
C GLY A 263 -8.27 11.61 -10.64
N LEU A 264 -9.22 10.68 -10.59
CA LEU A 264 -10.12 10.34 -11.68
C LEU A 264 -11.38 11.22 -11.63
N ASP A 265 -11.91 11.57 -12.80
CA ASP A 265 -13.02 12.51 -12.93
C ASP A 265 -14.32 11.78 -13.32
N THR A 266 -14.72 10.76 -12.56
CA THR A 266 -16.05 10.17 -12.69
C THR A 266 -16.96 10.62 -11.56
N GLU A 267 -18.26 10.64 -11.79
CA GLU A 267 -19.22 11.07 -10.78
C GLU A 267 -19.20 10.18 -9.54
N GLU A 268 -19.07 8.87 -9.72
CA GLU A 268 -19.00 7.91 -8.62
C GLU A 268 -17.69 8.02 -7.83
N GLU A 269 -16.60 8.34 -8.50
CA GLU A 269 -15.29 8.53 -7.83
C GLU A 269 -15.19 9.84 -7.07
N ASN A 270 -16.12 10.77 -7.26
CA ASN A 270 -16.32 11.94 -6.43
C ASN A 270 -16.99 11.55 -5.10
N SER A 271 -16.40 10.54 -4.43
CA SER A 271 -16.88 9.98 -3.18
C SER A 271 -15.73 9.57 -2.26
N HIS A 272 -15.98 9.53 -0.95
CA HIS A 272 -15.02 8.94 -0.02
C HIS A 272 -14.91 7.42 -0.19
N VAL A 273 -16.05 6.78 -0.43
CA VAL A 273 -16.17 5.32 -0.53
C VAL A 273 -16.98 4.98 -1.77
N LEU A 274 -16.43 4.12 -2.61
CA LEU A 274 -17.12 3.51 -3.75
C LEU A 274 -17.10 2.00 -3.60
N MET A 275 -18.30 1.41 -3.46
CA MET A 275 -18.49 -0.04 -3.44
C MET A 275 -19.35 -0.44 -4.63
N GLU A 276 -18.82 -1.35 -5.45
CA GLU A 276 -19.51 -1.85 -6.63
C GLU A 276 -19.37 -3.37 -6.73
N ASN A 277 -20.48 -4.08 -6.96
CA ASN A 277 -20.51 -5.54 -6.99
C ASN A 277 -19.94 -6.17 -5.70
N CYS A 278 -20.38 -5.68 -4.54
CA CYS A 278 -19.93 -6.20 -3.26
C CYS A 278 -21.02 -7.07 -2.61
N THR A 279 -20.62 -8.17 -1.98
CA THR A 279 -21.53 -9.07 -1.28
C THR A 279 -21.00 -9.39 0.12
N ASN A 280 -21.90 -9.50 1.11
CA ASN A 280 -21.53 -9.85 2.48
C ASN A 280 -20.52 -8.88 3.10
N VAL A 281 -20.82 -7.57 3.02
CA VAL A 281 -19.97 -6.50 3.55
C VAL A 281 -20.58 -5.86 4.79
N THR A 282 -19.75 -5.66 5.79
CA THR A 282 -20.09 -4.85 6.97
C THR A 282 -19.24 -3.57 6.97
N PHE A 283 -19.91 -2.41 6.88
CA PHE A 283 -19.29 -1.08 6.97
C PHE A 283 -19.90 -0.35 8.18
N THR A 284 -19.19 -0.37 9.32
CA THR A 284 -19.79 0.11 10.59
C THR A 284 -18.79 0.89 11.44
N GLY A 285 -19.30 1.89 12.18
CA GLY A 285 -18.49 2.65 13.14
C GLY A 285 -17.36 3.47 12.51
N ASN A 286 -17.48 3.83 11.23
CA ASN A 286 -16.52 4.69 10.56
C ASN A 286 -16.91 6.16 10.68
N THR A 287 -15.91 7.05 10.58
CA THR A 287 -16.16 8.50 10.52
C THR A 287 -15.72 9.02 9.15
N LEU A 288 -16.67 9.57 8.39
CA LEU A 288 -16.43 10.18 7.09
C LEU A 288 -16.55 11.70 7.22
N ARG A 289 -15.56 12.42 6.74
CA ARG A 289 -15.49 13.87 6.95
C ARG A 289 -14.91 14.61 5.76
N HIS A 290 -15.44 15.80 5.47
CA HIS A 290 -14.74 16.76 4.62
C HIS A 290 -13.72 17.57 5.44
N GLY A 291 -12.67 18.07 4.81
CA GLY A 291 -11.71 18.95 5.45
C GLY A 291 -12.22 20.39 5.52
N ARG A 292 -11.54 21.21 6.33
CA ARG A 292 -11.80 22.66 6.46
C ARG A 292 -10.54 23.53 6.32
N ASP A 293 -9.43 22.94 5.95
CA ASP A 293 -8.16 23.62 5.70
C ASP A 293 -8.20 24.53 4.46
N ASP A 294 -9.22 24.38 3.62
CA ASP A 294 -9.54 25.27 2.49
C ASP A 294 -10.62 26.31 2.83
N GLY A 295 -10.87 26.58 4.10
CA GLY A 295 -11.93 27.46 4.54
C GLY A 295 -13.34 26.87 4.41
N GLY A 296 -13.47 25.56 4.26
CA GLY A 296 -14.73 24.85 4.11
C GLY A 296 -15.33 24.94 2.70
N GLN A 297 -14.54 25.31 1.70
CA GLN A 297 -14.98 25.44 0.30
C GLN A 297 -15.06 24.08 -0.42
N GLY A 298 -14.58 23.00 0.17
CA GLY A 298 -14.67 21.67 -0.36
C GLY A 298 -13.64 21.34 -1.46
N THR A 299 -12.54 22.06 -1.51
CA THR A 299 -11.50 21.86 -2.54
C THR A 299 -10.97 20.43 -2.58
N TRP A 300 -10.84 19.79 -1.41
CA TRP A 300 -10.38 18.42 -1.27
C TRP A 300 -11.51 17.44 -0.86
N SER A 301 -12.75 17.94 -0.82
CA SER A 301 -13.88 17.15 -0.32
C SER A 301 -14.72 16.61 -1.46
N PRO A 302 -15.17 15.36 -1.40
CA PRO A 302 -16.06 14.80 -2.41
C PRO A 302 -17.47 15.36 -2.29
N ASP A 303 -18.25 15.21 -3.36
CA ASP A 303 -19.67 15.53 -3.34
C ASP A 303 -20.48 14.48 -2.56
N ILE A 304 -20.01 13.23 -2.51
CA ILE A 304 -20.72 12.09 -1.91
C ILE A 304 -19.85 11.44 -0.83
N SER A 305 -20.43 11.07 0.30
CA SER A 305 -19.68 10.29 1.29
C SER A 305 -19.50 8.84 0.84
N MET A 306 -20.57 8.20 0.37
CA MET A 306 -20.54 6.79 -0.01
C MET A 306 -21.43 6.52 -1.23
N VAL A 307 -20.88 5.82 -2.21
CA VAL A 307 -21.61 5.27 -3.35
C VAL A 307 -21.66 3.74 -3.21
N VAL A 308 -22.88 3.18 -3.31
CA VAL A 308 -23.13 1.74 -3.20
C VAL A 308 -23.91 1.29 -4.45
N LYS A 309 -23.28 0.43 -5.26
CA LYS A 309 -23.82 -0.03 -6.56
C LYS A 309 -23.82 -1.54 -6.63
N ASN A 310 -24.94 -2.11 -7.00
CA ASN A 310 -25.09 -3.55 -7.25
C ASN A 310 -24.51 -4.42 -6.11
N CYS A 311 -24.74 -3.99 -4.86
CA CYS A 311 -24.29 -4.70 -3.66
C CYS A 311 -25.41 -5.53 -3.06
N ASP A 312 -25.07 -6.66 -2.43
CA ASP A 312 -26.05 -7.57 -1.83
C ASP A 312 -25.59 -8.07 -0.46
N TYR A 313 -26.53 -8.32 0.46
CA TYR A 313 -26.25 -8.73 1.85
C TYR A 313 -25.24 -7.83 2.58
N CYS A 314 -25.36 -6.51 2.40
CA CYS A 314 -24.46 -5.53 2.98
C CYS A 314 -25.12 -4.72 4.10
N VAL A 315 -24.34 -4.41 5.13
CA VAL A 315 -24.78 -3.56 6.26
C VAL A 315 -23.90 -2.31 6.35
N PHE A 316 -24.51 -1.14 6.27
CA PHE A 316 -23.90 0.17 6.41
C PHE A 316 -24.51 0.86 7.63
N ALA A 317 -23.89 0.71 8.81
CA ALA A 317 -24.54 1.10 10.05
C ALA A 317 -23.63 1.83 11.03
N ASN A 318 -24.24 2.71 11.84
CA ASN A 318 -23.57 3.42 12.94
C ASN A 318 -22.34 4.22 12.51
N ASN A 319 -22.34 4.76 11.30
CA ASN A 319 -21.26 5.63 10.82
C ASN A 319 -21.59 7.09 11.12
N VAL A 320 -20.56 7.90 11.37
CA VAL A 320 -20.71 9.34 11.54
C VAL A 320 -20.31 10.03 10.24
N MET A 321 -21.26 10.73 9.63
CA MET A 321 -21.10 11.41 8.34
C MET A 321 -21.55 12.88 8.40
N HIS A 322 -21.49 13.49 9.60
CA HIS A 322 -21.84 14.91 9.74
C HIS A 322 -20.83 15.79 8.98
N HIS A 323 -21.33 16.53 7.99
CA HIS A 323 -20.52 17.19 6.97
C HIS A 323 -19.53 16.19 6.31
N GLY A 324 -19.99 14.96 6.08
CA GLY A 324 -19.18 13.89 5.50
C GLY A 324 -18.82 14.14 4.05
N ALA A 325 -19.70 14.84 3.32
CA ALA A 325 -19.50 15.23 1.93
C ALA A 325 -20.17 16.57 1.66
N MET A 326 -19.98 17.11 0.45
CA MET A 326 -20.55 18.41 0.08
C MET A 326 -22.06 18.32 -0.15
N LYS A 327 -22.57 17.29 -0.83
CA LYS A 327 -23.95 17.23 -1.33
C LYS A 327 -24.78 16.06 -0.79
N GLU A 328 -24.20 14.87 -0.67
CA GLU A 328 -24.94 13.65 -0.39
C GLU A 328 -24.14 12.70 0.49
N ASN A 329 -24.76 12.13 1.53
CA ASN A 329 -24.07 11.17 2.37
C ASN A 329 -24.05 9.75 1.77
N ILE A 330 -25.18 9.26 1.27
CA ILE A 330 -25.26 7.89 0.73
C ILE A 330 -26.02 7.91 -0.58
N ARG A 331 -25.37 7.46 -1.64
CA ARG A 331 -26.00 7.18 -2.94
C ARG A 331 -26.05 5.67 -3.13
N TRP A 332 -27.26 5.12 -3.11
CA TRP A 332 -27.51 3.71 -3.32
C TRP A 332 -28.42 3.53 -4.55
N ASP A 333 -28.09 2.57 -5.41
CA ASP A 333 -28.85 2.28 -6.63
C ASP A 333 -30.15 1.51 -6.39
N GLY A 334 -30.49 1.21 -5.14
CA GLY A 334 -31.72 0.52 -4.75
C GLY A 334 -31.71 -0.99 -5.05
N LYS A 335 -30.57 -1.58 -5.39
CA LYS A 335 -30.47 -3.00 -5.71
C LYS A 335 -29.90 -3.79 -4.54
N GLY A 336 -30.29 -5.08 -4.49
CA GLY A 336 -29.84 -6.04 -3.48
C GLY A 336 -30.41 -5.80 -2.08
N ASN A 337 -30.01 -6.65 -1.13
CA ASN A 337 -30.43 -6.63 0.26
C ASN A 337 -29.45 -5.81 1.10
N CYS A 338 -29.47 -4.49 0.95
CA CYS A 338 -28.60 -3.60 1.70
C CYS A 338 -29.37 -2.92 2.85
N ARG A 339 -28.73 -2.78 4.02
CA ARG A 339 -29.25 -2.09 5.18
C ARG A 339 -28.45 -0.85 5.51
N PHE A 340 -29.12 0.27 5.69
CA PHE A 340 -28.55 1.55 6.12
C PHE A 340 -29.23 1.97 7.42
N ASP A 341 -28.56 1.80 8.56
CA ASP A 341 -29.18 1.97 9.87
C ASP A 341 -28.26 2.72 10.84
N GLY A 342 -28.82 3.59 11.68
CA GLY A 342 -28.11 4.31 12.72
C GLY A 342 -26.96 5.23 12.23
N ASN A 343 -26.90 5.56 10.95
CA ASN A 343 -25.92 6.52 10.44
C ASN A 343 -26.32 7.94 10.83
N LEU A 344 -25.35 8.73 11.30
CA LEU A 344 -25.59 10.06 11.87
C LEU A 344 -24.89 11.14 11.06
N GLY A 345 -25.64 12.18 10.74
CA GLY A 345 -25.13 13.41 10.12
C GLY A 345 -25.73 13.71 8.75
N GLU A 346 -25.49 14.91 8.27
CA GLU A 346 -25.98 15.47 7.01
C GLU A 346 -24.84 16.05 6.18
N PRO A 347 -24.98 16.14 4.85
CA PRO A 347 -24.00 16.80 3.97
C PRO A 347 -23.97 18.33 4.24
N VAL A 348 -22.95 19.01 3.69
CA VAL A 348 -22.76 20.45 3.90
C VAL A 348 -23.92 21.28 3.29
N GLU A 349 -24.35 20.91 2.09
CA GLU A 349 -25.40 21.61 1.34
C GLU A 349 -26.82 21.20 1.73
N GLY A 350 -26.97 20.21 2.59
CA GLY A 350 -28.28 19.68 3.03
C GLY A 350 -28.95 20.45 4.16
N LYS A 351 -28.70 21.76 4.29
CA LYS A 351 -29.32 22.63 5.29
C LYS A 351 -30.54 23.36 4.78
#